data_9da91ef3c954cfc7c397cf5a054bfc05
#
_entry.id   9da91ef3c954cfc7c397cf5a054bfc05
#
_cell.length_a   1.000
_cell.length_b   1.000
_cell.length_c   1.000
_cell.angle_alpha   90.00
_cell.angle_beta   90.00
_cell.angle_gamma   90.00
#
_symmetry.space_group_name_H-M   'P 1'
#
loop_
_entity.id
_entity.type
_entity.pdbx_description
1 polymer ?
#
loop_
_entity_poly.entity_id
_entity_poly.type
_entity_poly.pdbx_seq_one_letter_code
_entity_poly.pdbx_strand_id
1 'polypeptide(L)'
;MQNEGATKKILSALEQAALNHHIDIVDVEIVGSSKNPVVRVRIDHDDEKAETISLDEVAQETSWISETIDELDPFPASFTLEVSSPGMARPLRRAKDFVRFAGQEVQLQTTATEGRRKFTGTLLGIEGTTISIQTEDEVCTVDLSELKKCVIQPVFD
;
A
#
# COMPACT_ATOMS: atom_id res chain seq x y z
N MET A 1 8.31 12.15 -7.80
CA MET A 1 7.70 13.46 -7.75
C MET A 1 6.65 13.70 -8.80
N GLN A 2 6.97 13.56 -10.09
CA GLN A 2 5.94 13.67 -11.12
C GLN A 2 4.83 12.66 -10.94
N ASN A 3 5.14 11.50 -10.34
CA ASN A 3 4.17 10.42 -10.17
C ASN A 3 3.32 10.50 -8.90
N GLU A 4 3.70 11.34 -7.94
CA GLU A 4 2.94 11.44 -6.68
C GLU A 4 1.51 11.92 -6.89
N GLY A 5 1.32 12.95 -7.70
CA GLY A 5 -0.01 13.46 -8.01
C GLY A 5 -0.86 12.43 -8.72
N ALA A 6 -0.29 11.75 -9.71
CA ALA A 6 -0.98 10.70 -10.45
C ALA A 6 -1.31 9.52 -9.54
N THR A 7 -0.37 9.11 -8.69
CA THR A 7 -0.57 8.02 -7.73
C THR A 7 -1.76 8.31 -6.81
N LYS A 8 -1.81 9.52 -6.25
CA LYS A 8 -2.91 9.91 -5.36
C LYS A 8 -4.26 9.93 -6.07
N LYS A 9 -4.30 10.44 -7.31
CA LYS A 9 -5.52 10.48 -8.10
C LYS A 9 -6.03 9.09 -8.42
N ILE A 10 -5.13 8.22 -8.85
CA ILE A 10 -5.45 6.83 -9.17
C ILE A 10 -5.95 6.11 -7.92
N LEU A 11 -5.22 6.24 -6.82
CA LEU A 11 -5.57 5.60 -5.55
C LEU A 11 -6.96 6.05 -5.08
N SER A 12 -7.22 7.35 -5.09
CA SER A 12 -8.49 7.90 -4.65
C SER A 12 -9.65 7.39 -5.52
N ALA A 13 -9.47 7.40 -6.85
CA ALA A 13 -10.48 6.92 -7.78
C ALA A 13 -10.75 5.44 -7.61
N LEU A 14 -9.70 4.64 -7.42
CA LEU A 14 -9.85 3.21 -7.22
C LEU A 14 -10.51 2.88 -5.89
N GLU A 15 -10.16 3.60 -4.84
CA GLU A 15 -10.79 3.39 -3.52
C GLU A 15 -12.28 3.68 -3.56
N GLN A 16 -12.67 4.72 -4.29
CA GLN A 16 -14.08 5.07 -4.46
C GLN A 16 -14.83 3.99 -5.25
N ALA A 17 -14.26 3.55 -6.37
CA ALA A 17 -14.86 2.50 -7.19
C ALA A 17 -14.91 1.16 -6.46
N ALA A 18 -13.90 0.87 -5.67
CA ALA A 18 -13.77 -0.40 -4.93
C ALA A 18 -14.91 -0.64 -3.93
N LEU A 19 -15.55 0.42 -3.47
CA LEU A 19 -16.67 0.30 -2.53
C LEU A 19 -17.81 -0.56 -3.08
N ASN A 20 -17.99 -0.56 -4.40
CA ASN A 20 -19.03 -1.34 -5.07
C ASN A 20 -18.61 -2.79 -5.35
N HIS A 21 -17.35 -3.13 -5.12
CA HIS A 21 -16.79 -4.43 -5.49
C HIS A 21 -16.31 -5.26 -4.31
N HIS A 22 -16.43 -4.75 -3.09
CA HIS A 22 -15.95 -5.43 -1.87
C HIS A 22 -14.45 -5.74 -1.95
N ILE A 23 -13.70 -4.81 -2.51
CA ILE A 23 -12.26 -4.92 -2.68
C ILE A 23 -11.57 -3.82 -1.87
N ASP A 24 -10.46 -4.16 -1.24
CA ASP A 24 -9.59 -3.22 -0.56
C ASP A 24 -8.41 -2.91 -1.48
N ILE A 25 -8.18 -1.64 -1.75
CA ILE A 25 -7.00 -1.20 -2.50
C ILE A 25 -5.85 -1.10 -1.49
N VAL A 26 -4.98 -2.08 -1.52
CA VAL A 26 -3.85 -2.14 -0.57
C VAL A 26 -2.87 -1.02 -0.86
N ASP A 27 -2.44 -0.88 -2.09
CA ASP A 27 -1.64 0.28 -2.52
C ASP A 27 -1.65 0.43 -4.04
N VAL A 28 -1.13 1.57 -4.48
CA VAL A 28 -0.91 1.88 -5.90
C VAL A 28 0.51 2.41 -6.02
N GLU A 29 1.22 1.91 -7.01
CA GLU A 29 2.60 2.28 -7.27
C GLU A 29 2.79 2.51 -8.76
N ILE A 30 3.49 3.58 -9.13
CA ILE A 30 3.80 3.85 -10.53
C ILE A 30 5.30 3.66 -10.72
N VAL A 31 5.67 2.74 -11.58
CA VAL A 31 7.07 2.43 -11.87
C VAL A 31 7.31 2.53 -13.38
N GLY A 32 8.53 2.28 -13.82
CA GLY A 32 8.90 2.39 -15.22
C GLY A 32 9.29 3.82 -15.58
N SER A 33 9.32 4.12 -16.87
CA SER A 33 9.71 5.44 -17.37
C SER A 33 8.48 6.29 -17.69
N SER A 34 8.68 7.59 -17.89
CA SER A 34 7.58 8.49 -18.27
C SER A 34 6.98 8.11 -19.63
N LYS A 35 7.76 7.43 -20.48
CA LYS A 35 7.29 6.97 -21.79
C LYS A 35 6.54 5.65 -21.70
N ASN A 36 6.89 4.83 -20.72
CA ASN A 36 6.28 3.50 -20.51
C ASN A 36 5.94 3.31 -19.03
N PRO A 37 4.97 4.07 -18.53
CA PRO A 37 4.60 3.94 -17.11
C PRO A 37 3.91 2.61 -16.85
N VAL A 38 4.20 2.03 -15.70
CA VAL A 38 3.55 0.81 -15.23
C VAL A 38 2.83 1.16 -13.93
N VAL A 39 1.52 0.94 -13.92
CA VAL A 39 0.72 1.14 -12.71
C VAL A 39 0.55 -0.21 -12.04
N ARG A 40 1.06 -0.35 -10.83
CA ARG A 40 0.91 -1.55 -10.02
C ARG A 40 -0.13 -1.30 -8.96
N VAL A 41 -1.15 -2.15 -8.95
CA VAL A 41 -2.24 -2.06 -7.97
C VAL A 41 -2.27 -3.37 -7.19
N ARG A 42 -2.12 -3.28 -5.87
CA ARG A 42 -2.28 -4.44 -5.00
C ARG A 42 -3.66 -4.38 -4.38
N ILE A 43 -4.39 -5.48 -4.48
CA ILE A 43 -5.76 -5.56 -3.96
C ILE A 43 -5.92 -6.78 -3.07
N ASP A 44 -6.91 -6.71 -2.18
CA ASP A 44 -7.27 -7.84 -1.33
C ASP A 44 -8.78 -7.76 -1.09
N HIS A 45 -9.32 -8.75 -0.40
CA HIS A 45 -10.70 -8.69 0.04
C HIS A 45 -10.84 -7.57 1.09
N ASP A 46 -11.99 -6.90 1.11
CA ASP A 46 -12.25 -5.88 2.12
C ASP A 46 -12.62 -6.49 3.48
N ASP A 47 -12.87 -7.79 3.52
CA ASP A 47 -13.15 -8.53 4.74
C ASP A 47 -11.84 -9.03 5.35
N GLU A 48 -11.49 -8.51 6.52
CA GLU A 48 -10.26 -8.86 7.22
C GLU A 48 -10.18 -10.32 7.63
N LYS A 49 -11.31 -11.00 7.71
CA LYS A 49 -11.38 -12.41 8.11
C LYS A 49 -11.26 -13.35 6.91
N ALA A 50 -11.39 -12.83 5.70
CA ALA A 50 -11.26 -13.63 4.50
C ALA A 50 -9.82 -14.00 4.24
N GLU A 51 -9.61 -15.09 3.52
CA GLU A 51 -8.29 -15.45 3.03
C GLU A 51 -7.82 -14.41 2.01
N THR A 52 -6.52 -14.33 1.80
CA THR A 52 -5.96 -13.43 0.79
C THR A 52 -6.54 -13.76 -0.59
N ILE A 53 -6.83 -12.71 -1.35
CA ILE A 53 -7.43 -12.82 -2.68
C ILE A 53 -6.59 -13.72 -3.58
N SER A 54 -7.27 -14.57 -4.35
CA SER A 54 -6.62 -15.50 -5.29
C SER A 54 -6.29 -14.82 -6.61
N LEU A 55 -5.42 -15.45 -7.40
CA LEU A 55 -5.08 -14.97 -8.75
C LEU A 55 -6.30 -14.89 -9.66
N ASP A 56 -7.20 -15.88 -9.57
CA ASP A 56 -8.42 -15.88 -10.37
C ASP A 56 -9.33 -14.71 -10.01
N GLU A 57 -9.45 -14.42 -8.72
CA GLU A 57 -10.23 -13.28 -8.24
C GLU A 57 -9.61 -11.96 -8.66
N VAL A 58 -8.28 -11.85 -8.61
CA VAL A 58 -7.55 -10.67 -9.09
C VAL A 58 -7.87 -10.44 -10.57
N ALA A 59 -7.82 -11.49 -11.37
CA ALA A 59 -8.11 -11.39 -12.80
C ALA A 59 -9.54 -10.88 -13.06
N GLN A 60 -10.51 -11.32 -12.25
CA GLN A 60 -11.90 -10.86 -12.38
C GLN A 60 -12.06 -9.38 -12.05
N GLU A 61 -11.24 -8.87 -11.15
CA GLU A 61 -11.34 -7.47 -10.71
C GLU A 61 -10.58 -6.50 -11.61
N THR A 62 -9.70 -7.00 -12.46
CA THR A 62 -8.83 -6.15 -13.30
C THR A 62 -9.61 -5.24 -14.25
N SER A 63 -10.74 -5.70 -14.77
CA SER A 63 -11.56 -4.97 -15.76
C SER A 63 -12.00 -3.60 -15.23
N TRP A 64 -12.65 -3.56 -14.07
CA TRP A 64 -13.14 -2.30 -13.54
C TRP A 64 -11.99 -1.38 -13.10
N ILE A 65 -10.89 -1.97 -12.64
CA ILE A 65 -9.69 -1.19 -12.26
C ILE A 65 -9.13 -0.49 -13.51
N SER A 66 -9.00 -1.23 -14.60
CA SER A 66 -8.51 -0.69 -15.87
C SER A 66 -9.41 0.45 -16.38
N GLU A 67 -10.72 0.23 -16.35
CA GLU A 67 -11.70 1.24 -16.79
C GLU A 67 -11.62 2.51 -15.94
N THR A 68 -11.48 2.36 -14.64
CA THR A 68 -11.38 3.51 -13.73
C THR A 68 -10.14 4.36 -14.04
N ILE A 69 -9.01 3.72 -14.28
CA ILE A 69 -7.77 4.43 -14.60
C ILE A 69 -7.87 5.07 -15.99
N ASP A 70 -8.44 4.37 -16.96
CA ASP A 70 -8.62 4.91 -18.31
C ASP A 70 -9.49 6.17 -18.30
N GLU A 71 -10.57 6.17 -17.53
CA GLU A 71 -11.45 7.35 -17.40
C GLU A 71 -10.72 8.54 -16.79
N LEU A 72 -9.82 8.26 -15.87
CA LEU A 72 -9.03 9.30 -15.22
C LEU A 72 -8.00 9.91 -16.17
N ASP A 73 -7.54 9.13 -17.14
CA ASP A 73 -6.55 9.53 -18.17
C ASP A 73 -5.33 10.22 -17.55
N PRO A 74 -4.60 9.54 -16.64
CA PRO A 74 -3.55 10.19 -15.86
C PRO A 74 -2.22 10.39 -16.61
N PHE A 75 -2.07 9.79 -17.78
CA PHE A 75 -0.81 9.82 -18.53
C PHE A 75 -1.03 10.32 -19.96
N PRO A 76 -0.04 11.05 -20.53
CA PRO A 76 -0.15 11.49 -21.92
C PRO A 76 -0.05 10.37 -22.95
N ALA A 77 0.48 9.21 -22.53
CA ALA A 77 0.63 8.03 -23.39
C ALA A 77 -0.02 6.84 -22.72
N SER A 78 -0.04 5.72 -23.41
CA SER A 78 -0.59 4.49 -22.83
C SER A 78 0.29 4.00 -21.68
N PHE A 79 -0.29 3.19 -20.82
CA PHE A 79 0.40 2.62 -19.66
C PHE A 79 0.15 1.12 -19.58
N THR A 80 0.98 0.43 -18.80
CA THR A 80 0.78 -0.98 -18.48
C THR A 80 0.16 -1.08 -17.10
N LEU A 81 -0.85 -1.92 -16.96
CA LEU A 81 -1.50 -2.16 -15.67
C LEU A 81 -1.11 -3.54 -15.15
N GLU A 82 -0.62 -3.59 -13.91
CA GLU A 82 -0.35 -4.83 -13.21
C GLU A 82 -1.21 -4.85 -11.94
N VAL A 83 -2.07 -5.84 -11.82
CA VAL A 83 -2.90 -6.02 -10.63
C VAL A 83 -2.49 -7.32 -9.95
N SER A 84 -2.29 -7.26 -8.64
CA SER A 84 -1.83 -8.44 -7.89
C SER A 84 -2.40 -8.44 -6.47
N SER A 85 -2.24 -9.58 -5.80
CA SER A 85 -2.49 -9.68 -4.37
C SER A 85 -1.34 -9.00 -3.62
N PRO A 86 -1.50 -8.71 -2.31
CA PRO A 86 -0.44 -8.02 -1.56
C PRO A 86 0.82 -8.85 -1.36
N GLY A 87 0.72 -10.18 -1.40
CA GLY A 87 1.87 -11.02 -1.16
C GLY A 87 2.31 -11.02 0.30
N MET A 88 3.49 -11.58 0.58
CA MET A 88 4.01 -11.72 1.94
C MET A 88 4.53 -10.39 2.50
N ALA A 89 5.09 -9.55 1.65
CA ALA A 89 5.59 -8.23 2.03
C ALA A 89 4.49 -7.17 1.82
N ARG A 90 3.40 -7.32 2.55
CA ARG A 90 2.22 -6.46 2.40
C ARG A 90 2.51 -5.03 2.82
N PRO A 91 2.24 -4.03 1.96
CA PRO A 91 2.38 -2.63 2.35
C PRO A 91 1.33 -2.21 3.38
N LEU A 92 1.74 -1.37 4.33
CA LEU A 92 0.86 -0.76 5.32
C LEU A 92 0.94 0.75 5.14
N ARG A 93 -0.18 1.42 4.98
CA ARG A 93 -0.20 2.88 4.75
C ARG A 93 -1.29 3.64 5.47
N ARG A 94 -2.33 2.96 5.91
CA ARG A 94 -3.48 3.59 6.56
C ARG A 94 -3.51 3.25 8.05
N ALA A 95 -4.14 4.10 8.85
CA ALA A 95 -4.29 3.84 10.29
C ALA A 95 -4.89 2.45 10.54
N LYS A 96 -5.91 2.06 9.77
CA LYS A 96 -6.53 0.74 9.93
C LYS A 96 -5.58 -0.42 9.67
N ASP A 97 -4.58 -0.21 8.79
CA ASP A 97 -3.58 -1.24 8.52
C ASP A 97 -2.70 -1.49 9.75
N PHE A 98 -2.33 -0.42 10.45
CA PHE A 98 -1.49 -0.53 11.64
C PHE A 98 -2.24 -1.10 12.84
N VAL A 99 -3.54 -0.98 12.86
CA VAL A 99 -4.40 -1.65 13.86
C VAL A 99 -4.48 -3.14 13.54
N ARG A 100 -4.78 -3.46 12.29
CA ARG A 100 -4.98 -4.85 11.85
C ARG A 100 -3.74 -5.71 12.00
N PHE A 101 -2.58 -5.16 11.66
CA PHE A 101 -1.33 -5.92 11.61
C PHE A 101 -0.40 -5.69 12.80
N ALA A 102 -0.93 -5.15 13.89
CA ALA A 102 -0.17 -5.05 15.14
C ALA A 102 0.31 -6.43 15.56
N GLY A 103 1.56 -6.52 16.01
CA GLY A 103 2.21 -7.77 16.37
C GLY A 103 3.09 -8.37 15.31
N GLN A 104 3.02 -7.86 14.08
CA GLN A 104 3.83 -8.35 12.97
C GLN A 104 5.17 -7.63 12.91
N GLU A 105 6.17 -8.31 12.36
CA GLU A 105 7.45 -7.67 12.03
C GLU A 105 7.27 -6.78 10.82
N VAL A 106 7.78 -5.56 10.90
CA VAL A 106 7.66 -4.59 9.81
C VAL A 106 8.99 -3.89 9.56
N GLN A 107 9.14 -3.41 8.32
CA GLN A 107 10.19 -2.46 7.96
C GLN A 107 9.49 -1.15 7.63
N LEU A 108 9.88 -0.09 8.32
CA LEU A 108 9.27 1.22 8.17
C LEU A 108 10.33 2.23 7.75
N GLN A 109 9.96 3.09 6.81
CA GLN A 109 10.83 4.16 6.33
C GLN A 109 10.09 5.49 6.44
N THR A 110 10.81 6.50 6.95
CA THR A 110 10.23 7.84 7.14
C THR A 110 10.79 8.83 6.14
N THR A 111 10.15 9.99 6.09
CA THR A 111 10.59 11.12 5.26
C THR A 111 11.61 12.00 5.98
N ALA A 112 12.06 11.61 7.18
CA ALA A 112 12.98 12.39 7.98
C ALA A 112 14.27 12.73 7.20
N THR A 113 14.72 13.96 7.34
CA THR A 113 15.97 14.41 6.71
C THR A 113 17.15 14.28 7.65
N GLU A 114 16.89 14.15 8.96
CA GLU A 114 17.90 13.97 9.99
C GLU A 114 17.52 12.77 10.85
N GLY A 115 18.54 12.14 11.43
CA GLY A 115 18.33 11.00 12.29
C GLY A 115 18.01 9.73 11.54
N ARG A 116 17.37 8.82 12.24
CA ARG A 116 17.09 7.47 11.72
C ARG A 116 15.88 7.51 10.79
N ARG A 117 16.04 6.99 9.58
CA ARG A 117 14.97 6.95 8.56
C ARG A 117 14.33 5.60 8.41
N LYS A 118 15.06 4.54 8.79
CA LYS A 118 14.58 3.16 8.64
C LYS A 118 14.50 2.49 9.99
N PHE A 119 13.39 1.80 10.21
CA PHE A 119 13.15 1.07 11.45
C PHE A 119 12.71 -0.35 11.09
N THR A 120 13.28 -1.33 11.75
CA THR A 120 12.87 -2.73 11.63
C THR A 120 12.52 -3.22 13.02
N GLY A 121 11.35 -3.80 13.16
CA GLY A 121 10.92 -4.31 14.45
C GLY A 121 9.49 -4.75 14.45
N THR A 122 8.95 -5.00 15.64
CA THR A 122 7.59 -5.44 15.83
C THR A 122 6.66 -4.24 15.89
N LEU A 123 5.64 -4.23 15.04
CA LEU A 123 4.62 -3.20 15.07
C LEU A 123 3.78 -3.37 16.33
N LEU A 124 3.80 -2.36 17.20
CA LEU A 124 2.99 -2.38 18.41
C LEU A 124 1.56 -1.90 18.14
N GLY A 125 1.39 -1.05 17.15
CA GLY A 125 0.09 -0.53 16.75
C GLY A 125 0.15 0.94 16.44
N ILE A 126 -1.02 1.57 16.48
CA ILE A 126 -1.15 3.00 16.23
C ILE A 126 -2.14 3.58 17.23
N GLU A 127 -1.84 4.78 17.71
CA GLU A 127 -2.73 5.52 18.59
C GLU A 127 -2.94 6.88 17.98
N GLY A 128 -4.16 7.18 17.54
CA GLY A 128 -4.41 8.37 16.74
C GLY A 128 -3.65 8.28 15.43
N THR A 129 -2.62 9.12 15.27
CA THR A 129 -1.74 9.10 14.10
C THR A 129 -0.32 8.66 14.45
N THR A 130 -0.07 8.23 15.68
CA THR A 130 1.26 7.85 16.15
C THR A 130 1.45 6.33 16.08
N ILE A 131 2.34 5.91 15.19
CA ILE A 131 2.71 4.49 15.02
C ILE A 131 3.82 4.16 16.01
N SER A 132 3.71 3.02 16.70
CA SER A 132 4.73 2.56 17.65
C SER A 132 5.35 1.26 17.16
N ILE A 133 6.67 1.19 17.19
CA ILE A 133 7.44 0.02 16.76
C ILE A 133 8.45 -0.33 17.86
N GLN A 134 8.53 -1.62 18.21
CA GLN A 134 9.53 -2.12 19.14
C GLN A 134 10.73 -2.60 18.32
N THR A 135 11.82 -1.82 18.36
CA THR A 135 13.09 -2.22 17.76
C THR A 135 13.87 -3.06 18.78
N GLU A 136 15.06 -3.52 18.43
CA GLU A 136 15.92 -4.28 19.34
C GLU A 136 16.18 -3.56 20.66
N ASP A 137 16.37 -2.26 20.60
CA ASP A 137 16.86 -1.49 21.74
C ASP A 137 15.78 -0.65 22.43
N GLU A 138 14.75 -0.25 21.70
CA GLU A 138 13.80 0.73 22.24
C GLU A 138 12.48 0.74 21.50
N VAL A 139 11.51 1.44 22.06
CA VAL A 139 10.25 1.71 21.38
C VAL A 139 10.40 3.02 20.61
N CYS A 140 10.17 2.98 19.31
CA CYS A 140 10.22 4.16 18.44
C CYS A 140 8.82 4.53 18.02
N THR A 141 8.57 5.82 17.87
CA THR A 141 7.28 6.33 17.40
C THR A 141 7.47 7.14 16.12
N VAL A 142 6.51 7.03 15.22
CA VAL A 142 6.51 7.75 13.94
C VAL A 142 5.10 8.24 13.67
N ASP A 143 4.97 9.52 13.35
CA ASP A 143 3.66 10.04 12.96
C ASP A 143 3.31 9.56 11.56
N LEU A 144 2.03 9.24 11.35
CA LEU A 144 1.55 8.74 10.06
C LEU A 144 1.88 9.70 8.90
N SER A 145 1.91 11.01 9.17
CA SER A 145 2.26 12.02 8.17
C SER A 145 3.73 11.96 7.74
N GLU A 146 4.58 11.36 8.57
CA GLU A 146 6.01 11.22 8.27
C GLU A 146 6.35 9.87 7.64
N LEU A 147 5.34 9.02 7.48
CA LEU A 147 5.54 7.69 6.90
C LEU A 147 5.80 7.79 5.41
N LYS A 148 6.92 7.23 4.96
CA LYS A 148 7.23 7.12 3.54
C LYS A 148 6.79 5.76 3.02
N LYS A 149 7.12 4.69 3.76
CA LYS A 149 6.81 3.33 3.37
C LYS A 149 6.85 2.43 4.59
N CYS A 150 5.93 1.48 4.65
CA CYS A 150 5.98 0.42 5.65
C CYS A 150 5.50 -0.87 5.00
N VAL A 151 6.25 -1.95 5.21
CA VAL A 151 5.85 -3.27 4.71
C VAL A 151 6.03 -4.30 5.81
N ILE A 152 5.16 -5.31 5.79
CA ILE A 152 5.32 -6.47 6.66
C ILE A 152 6.56 -7.22 6.19
N GLN A 153 7.45 -7.53 7.11
CA GLN A 153 8.65 -8.30 6.79
C GLN A 153 8.35 -9.78 6.96
N PRO A 154 8.43 -10.58 5.88
CA PRO A 154 8.20 -12.01 6.02
C PRO A 154 9.21 -12.65 6.96
N VAL A 155 8.74 -13.54 7.82
CA VAL A 155 9.59 -14.31 8.72
C VAL A 155 9.65 -15.73 8.19
N PHE A 156 10.85 -16.20 7.94
CA PHE A 156 11.09 -17.56 7.46
C PHE A 156 11.76 -18.36 8.58
N ASP A 157 11.12 -19.44 8.96
CA ASP A 157 11.68 -20.36 9.96
C ASP A 157 12.58 -21.42 9.33
#